data_5019b9f75962701e12a9ddb06e684fcc
#
_entry.id   5019b9f75962701e12a9ddb06e684fcc
#
_cell.length_a   1.000
_cell.length_b   1.000
_cell.length_c   1.000
_cell.angle_alpha   90.00
_cell.angle_beta   90.00
_cell.angle_gamma   90.00
#
_symmetry.space_group_name_H-M   'P 1'
#
loop_
_entity.id
_entity.type
_entity.pdbx_description
1 polymer ?
#
loop_
_entity_poly.entity_id
_entity_poly.type
_entity_poly.pdbx_seq_one_letter_code
_entity_poly.pdbx_strand_id
1 'polypeptide(L)'
;SKKQGSINILDSAQSMGLIDIRADLIKVDIIAFAGHKTLYGPFGIGGFINVSGIKLNTFITGGTGSDSLNLDMPSGNESKYESASANIVAIAGLNAALESLDQRKCYEHEKELTKYLIERLSNNKKVKMYLPNDLENHIGIVSLTVDGFSSEDIGIILDEDFDIAVRTGYHCAPYIHKYLKDETQLGTVRVGIGQFNTKKEIDLFVKAIEEIVYE
;
A
#
# COMPACT_ATOMS: atom_id res chain seq x y z
N SER A 1 12.46 -21.92 -5.23
CA SER A 1 13.55 -20.94 -5.37
C SER A 1 14.71 -21.22 -4.40
N LYS A 2 14.48 -21.44 -3.09
CA LYS A 2 15.59 -21.76 -2.14
C LYS A 2 16.41 -23.01 -2.53
N LYS A 3 15.83 -23.99 -3.20
CA LYS A 3 16.56 -25.15 -3.73
C LYS A 3 17.60 -24.80 -4.80
N GLN A 4 17.53 -23.59 -5.37
CA GLN A 4 18.42 -23.09 -6.42
C GLN A 4 19.36 -21.98 -5.92
N GLY A 5 19.43 -21.73 -4.61
CA GLY A 5 20.27 -20.67 -4.02
C GLY A 5 19.79 -19.24 -4.28
N SER A 6 18.54 -19.07 -4.71
CA SER A 6 17.96 -17.74 -4.94
C SER A 6 17.63 -17.02 -3.64
N ILE A 7 17.82 -15.71 -3.60
CA ILE A 7 17.37 -14.83 -2.52
C ILE A 7 15.91 -14.46 -2.78
N ASN A 8 15.05 -14.62 -1.77
CA ASN A 8 13.64 -14.27 -1.83
C ASN A 8 13.42 -12.94 -1.10
N ILE A 9 12.96 -11.93 -1.83
CA ILE A 9 12.62 -10.62 -1.27
C ILE A 9 11.11 -10.43 -1.38
N LEU A 10 10.47 -10.10 -0.26
CA LEU A 10 9.07 -9.74 -0.19
C LEU A 10 8.94 -8.21 -0.13
N ASP A 11 8.30 -7.61 -1.11
CA ASP A 11 7.78 -6.25 -0.97
C ASP A 11 6.45 -6.32 -0.20
N SER A 12 6.49 -5.88 1.04
CA SER A 12 5.33 -5.86 1.94
C SER A 12 4.78 -4.44 2.15
N ALA A 13 5.10 -3.51 1.26
CA ALA A 13 4.69 -2.11 1.39
C ALA A 13 3.17 -1.91 1.49
N GLN A 14 2.37 -2.87 1.01
CA GLN A 14 0.90 -2.85 1.09
C GLN A 14 0.31 -3.92 2.01
N SER A 15 1.15 -4.71 2.68
CA SER A 15 0.67 -5.84 3.49
C SER A 15 1.20 -5.87 4.92
N MET A 16 2.38 -5.30 5.19
CA MET A 16 2.93 -5.27 6.56
C MET A 16 2.04 -4.40 7.46
N GLY A 17 1.66 -4.96 8.62
CA GLY A 17 0.73 -4.32 9.55
C GLY A 17 -0.75 -4.64 9.29
N LEU A 18 -1.07 -5.25 8.14
CA LEU A 18 -2.42 -5.66 7.78
C LEU A 18 -2.53 -7.19 7.67
N ILE A 19 -1.58 -7.84 7.01
CA ILE A 19 -1.55 -9.29 6.83
C ILE A 19 -0.48 -9.89 7.77
N ASP A 20 -0.80 -11.02 8.41
CA ASP A 20 0.16 -11.77 9.22
C ASP A 20 1.25 -12.40 8.34
N ILE A 21 2.40 -11.74 8.29
CA ILE A 21 3.54 -12.18 7.49
C ILE A 21 4.39 -13.17 8.30
N ARG A 22 4.16 -14.44 8.06
CA ARG A 22 4.93 -15.55 8.65
C ARG A 22 6.17 -15.83 7.82
N ALA A 23 7.25 -15.10 8.10
CA ALA A 23 8.53 -15.19 7.36
C ALA A 23 9.11 -16.61 7.35
N ASP A 24 8.92 -17.36 8.43
CA ASP A 24 9.29 -18.77 8.59
C ASP A 24 8.54 -19.70 7.61
N LEU A 25 7.26 -19.45 7.38
CA LEU A 25 6.42 -20.25 6.49
C LEU A 25 6.65 -19.93 5.02
N ILE A 26 6.75 -18.66 4.66
CA ILE A 26 6.94 -18.23 3.27
C ILE A 26 8.40 -18.30 2.82
N LYS A 27 9.33 -18.58 3.74
CA LYS A 27 10.77 -18.74 3.48
C LYS A 27 11.38 -17.53 2.75
N VAL A 28 11.02 -16.36 3.18
CA VAL A 28 11.57 -15.10 2.69
C VAL A 28 12.91 -14.80 3.36
N ASP A 29 13.81 -14.15 2.64
CA ASP A 29 15.12 -13.75 3.14
C ASP A 29 15.16 -12.28 3.56
N ILE A 30 14.46 -11.42 2.81
CA ILE A 30 14.35 -9.98 3.09
C ILE A 30 12.90 -9.57 2.94
N ILE A 31 12.41 -8.73 3.87
CA ILE A 31 11.09 -8.11 3.79
C ILE A 31 11.30 -6.60 3.74
N ALA A 32 10.82 -5.95 2.68
CA ALA A 32 10.83 -4.50 2.56
C ALA A 32 9.45 -3.92 2.90
N PHE A 33 9.41 -2.78 3.59
CA PHE A 33 8.16 -2.14 4.00
C PHE A 33 8.18 -0.62 3.84
N ALA A 34 7.00 -0.02 3.78
CA ALA A 34 6.78 1.42 3.79
C ALA A 34 6.06 1.83 5.08
N GLY A 35 6.64 2.73 5.85
CA GLY A 35 6.07 3.13 7.14
C GLY A 35 4.75 3.91 7.04
N HIS A 36 4.57 4.66 5.96
CA HIS A 36 3.43 5.56 5.74
C HIS A 36 2.19 4.91 5.08
N LYS A 37 2.20 3.59 4.88
CA LYS A 37 1.04 2.88 4.31
C LYS A 37 0.29 2.11 5.41
N THR A 38 0.19 0.81 5.29
CA THR A 38 -0.54 -0.08 6.20
C THR A 38 0.01 -0.12 7.63
N LEU A 39 1.17 0.49 7.89
CA LEU A 39 1.71 0.71 9.24
C LEU A 39 1.27 2.04 9.87
N TYR A 40 0.59 2.91 9.12
CA TYR A 40 0.06 4.20 9.58
C TYR A 40 1.09 5.17 10.16
N GLY A 41 2.37 4.97 9.88
CA GLY A 41 3.45 5.89 10.27
C GLY A 41 3.53 7.13 9.36
N PRO A 42 4.38 8.11 9.71
CA PRO A 42 4.57 9.31 8.90
C PRO A 42 5.28 9.02 7.57
N PHE A 43 5.18 9.99 6.64
CA PHE A 43 5.97 9.96 5.42
C PHE A 43 7.48 10.07 5.71
N GLY A 44 8.29 9.57 4.77
CA GLY A 44 9.74 9.66 4.84
C GLY A 44 10.41 8.58 5.69
N ILE A 45 9.68 7.51 6.01
CA ILE A 45 10.24 6.33 6.67
C ILE A 45 9.78 5.05 5.98
N GLY A 46 10.70 4.13 5.85
CA GLY A 46 10.52 2.76 5.40
C GLY A 46 11.76 1.97 5.78
N GLY A 47 11.78 0.69 5.51
CA GLY A 47 12.91 -0.13 5.86
C GLY A 47 12.86 -1.52 5.26
N PHE A 48 13.83 -2.32 5.67
CA PHE A 48 13.81 -3.74 5.38
C PHE A 48 14.24 -4.57 6.60
N ILE A 49 13.74 -5.77 6.67
CA ILE A 49 14.09 -6.76 7.68
C ILE A 49 14.89 -7.86 6.99
N ASN A 50 16.13 -8.05 7.41
CA ASN A 50 16.99 -9.12 6.94
C ASN A 50 16.74 -10.40 7.77
N VAL A 51 15.77 -11.19 7.35
CA VAL A 51 15.29 -12.37 8.09
C VAL A 51 16.34 -13.48 8.14
N SER A 52 17.06 -13.71 7.05
CA SER A 52 18.04 -14.78 6.92
C SER A 52 19.46 -14.39 7.32
N GLY A 53 19.69 -13.13 7.71
CA GLY A 53 21.03 -12.63 8.03
C GLY A 53 21.99 -12.62 6.84
N ILE A 54 21.48 -12.43 5.61
CA ILE A 54 22.31 -12.40 4.40
C ILE A 54 23.27 -11.21 4.51
N LYS A 55 24.54 -11.48 4.19
CA LYS A 55 25.55 -10.41 4.12
C LYS A 55 25.29 -9.56 2.87
N LEU A 56 24.75 -8.37 3.08
CA LEU A 56 24.56 -7.38 2.03
C LEU A 56 25.80 -6.48 1.92
N ASN A 57 26.11 -6.03 0.72
CA ASN A 57 27.13 -5.01 0.51
C ASN A 57 26.61 -3.62 0.82
N THR A 58 27.50 -2.72 1.23
CA THR A 58 27.19 -1.30 1.35
C THR A 58 26.85 -0.75 -0.03
N PHE A 59 25.74 -0.03 -0.14
CA PHE A 59 25.28 0.57 -1.40
C PHE A 59 25.42 2.11 -1.39
N ILE A 60 25.16 2.73 -0.22
CA ILE A 60 25.29 4.17 -0.03
C ILE A 60 26.37 4.41 1.03
N THR A 61 27.28 5.33 0.75
CA THR A 61 28.33 5.71 1.67
C THR A 61 28.17 7.15 2.13
N GLY A 62 28.54 7.45 3.36
CA GLY A 62 28.47 8.79 3.96
C GLY A 62 28.82 8.77 5.42
N GLY A 63 28.77 9.92 6.07
CA GLY A 63 29.00 10.00 7.50
C GLY A 63 27.95 9.22 8.30
N THR A 64 28.36 8.46 9.30
CA THR A 64 27.46 7.68 10.16
C THR A 64 27.29 8.28 11.55
N GLY A 65 28.13 9.27 11.92
CA GLY A 65 28.14 9.87 13.25
C GLY A 65 28.70 8.99 14.38
N SER A 66 29.01 7.73 14.10
CA SER A 66 29.45 6.77 15.10
C SER A 66 30.97 6.53 15.11
N ASP A 67 31.66 6.75 14.01
CA ASP A 67 33.09 6.55 13.84
C ASP A 67 33.66 7.58 12.85
N SER A 68 33.83 8.82 13.32
CA SER A 68 34.17 9.97 12.47
C SER A 68 35.60 9.95 11.89
N LEU A 69 36.49 9.12 12.39
CA LEU A 69 37.85 8.96 11.89
C LEU A 69 37.97 7.85 10.85
N ASN A 70 36.94 7.00 10.75
CA ASN A 70 36.91 5.94 9.75
C ASN A 70 36.32 6.50 8.44
N LEU A 71 37.08 6.38 7.36
CA LEU A 71 36.67 6.84 6.02
C LEU A 71 35.76 5.82 5.31
N ASP A 72 35.71 4.60 5.81
CA ASP A 72 34.86 3.55 5.27
C ASP A 72 33.56 3.40 6.09
N MET A 73 32.51 2.83 5.46
CA MET A 73 31.30 2.49 6.19
C MET A 73 31.59 1.36 7.22
N PRO A 74 30.92 1.36 8.37
CA PRO A 74 31.10 0.31 9.37
C PRO A 74 30.90 -1.08 8.77
N SER A 75 31.77 -2.03 9.14
CA SER A 75 31.72 -3.40 8.57
C SER A 75 30.72 -4.33 9.23
N GLY A 76 30.15 -3.95 10.38
CA GLY A 76 29.42 -4.89 11.27
C GLY A 76 28.07 -4.36 11.65
N ASN A 77 27.08 -4.12 11.50
CA ASN A 77 25.77 -3.69 12.01
C ASN A 77 24.89 -3.09 10.92
N GLU A 78 23.69 -2.76 11.30
CA GLU A 78 22.71 -2.07 10.47
C GLU A 78 23.24 -0.70 9.98
N SER A 79 24.08 -0.03 10.76
CA SER A 79 24.68 1.28 10.42
C SER A 79 25.49 1.31 9.13
N LYS A 80 25.93 0.16 8.61
CA LYS A 80 26.57 0.09 7.29
C LYS A 80 25.61 0.35 6.12
N TYR A 81 24.33 0.30 6.36
CA TYR A 81 23.29 0.54 5.36
C TYR A 81 22.67 1.93 5.46
N GLU A 82 22.96 2.66 6.55
CA GLU A 82 22.38 3.96 6.86
C GLU A 82 23.48 5.02 6.96
N SER A 83 23.56 5.86 5.95
CA SER A 83 24.43 7.04 5.95
C SER A 83 23.62 8.28 6.36
N ALA A 84 24.33 9.28 6.90
CA ALA A 84 23.78 10.53 7.40
C ALA A 84 22.97 10.39 8.71
N SER A 85 22.35 11.47 9.15
CA SER A 85 21.52 11.51 10.36
C SER A 85 20.19 10.82 10.15
N ALA A 86 19.81 9.93 11.04
CA ALA A 86 18.52 9.26 11.01
C ALA A 86 17.36 10.26 11.18
N ASN A 87 16.24 10.01 10.50
CA ASN A 87 15.02 10.77 10.68
C ASN A 87 14.29 10.34 11.97
N ILE A 88 14.82 10.83 13.11
CA ILE A 88 14.33 10.44 14.44
C ILE A 88 12.85 10.79 14.67
N VAL A 89 12.35 11.86 14.03
CA VAL A 89 10.94 12.27 14.14
C VAL A 89 10.04 11.24 13.47
N ALA A 90 10.39 10.81 12.24
CA ALA A 90 9.63 9.78 11.54
C ALA A 90 9.76 8.41 12.21
N ILE A 91 10.91 8.07 12.80
CA ILE A 91 11.09 6.86 13.58
C ILE A 91 10.18 6.85 14.80
N ALA A 92 10.16 7.95 15.57
CA ALA A 92 9.28 8.09 16.74
C ALA A 92 7.80 7.99 16.36
N GLY A 93 7.41 8.64 15.26
CA GLY A 93 6.04 8.57 14.74
C GLY A 93 5.64 7.16 14.30
N LEU A 94 6.53 6.45 13.59
CA LEU A 94 6.29 5.05 13.23
C LEU A 94 6.18 4.15 14.46
N ASN A 95 7.04 4.35 15.46
CA ASN A 95 6.95 3.58 16.71
C ASN A 95 5.60 3.77 17.39
N ALA A 96 5.13 5.01 17.54
CA ALA A 96 3.82 5.31 18.13
C ALA A 96 2.67 4.68 17.32
N ALA A 97 2.76 4.69 15.98
CA ALA A 97 1.78 4.03 15.12
C ALA A 97 1.76 2.51 15.34
N LEU A 98 2.92 1.87 15.42
CA LEU A 98 3.05 0.44 15.67
C LEU A 98 2.51 0.03 17.05
N GLU A 99 2.73 0.84 18.09
CA GLU A 99 2.20 0.60 19.45
C GLU A 99 0.66 0.63 19.49
N SER A 100 0.03 1.42 18.60
CA SER A 100 -1.43 1.55 18.53
C SER A 100 -2.08 0.59 17.52
N LEU A 101 -1.30 -0.09 16.68
CA LEU A 101 -1.80 -0.90 15.60
C LEU A 101 -2.30 -2.27 16.07
N ASP A 102 -3.60 -2.50 15.97
CA ASP A 102 -4.21 -3.83 16.09
C ASP A 102 -4.41 -4.43 14.69
N GLN A 103 -3.42 -5.18 14.24
CA GLN A 103 -3.38 -5.78 12.91
C GLN A 103 -4.64 -6.59 12.58
N ARG A 104 -5.10 -7.43 13.52
CA ARG A 104 -6.26 -8.29 13.29
C ARG A 104 -7.54 -7.49 13.14
N LYS A 105 -7.72 -6.50 14.02
CA LYS A 105 -8.88 -5.61 13.96
C LYS A 105 -8.90 -4.79 12.67
N CYS A 106 -7.75 -4.27 12.25
CA CYS A 106 -7.63 -3.55 10.98
C CYS A 106 -7.99 -4.45 9.80
N TYR A 107 -7.45 -5.68 9.76
CA TYR A 107 -7.72 -6.64 8.69
C TYR A 107 -9.22 -6.97 8.59
N GLU A 108 -9.86 -7.33 9.71
CA GLU A 108 -11.27 -7.69 9.73
C GLU A 108 -12.17 -6.51 9.34
N HIS A 109 -11.85 -5.31 9.82
CA HIS A 109 -12.57 -4.08 9.50
C HIS A 109 -12.47 -3.72 8.01
N GLU A 110 -11.25 -3.68 7.46
CA GLU A 110 -11.02 -3.36 6.05
C GLU A 110 -11.67 -4.41 5.13
N LYS A 111 -11.62 -5.69 5.50
CA LYS A 111 -12.27 -6.77 4.77
C LYS A 111 -13.79 -6.60 4.74
N GLU A 112 -14.41 -6.26 5.87
CA GLU A 112 -15.85 -6.02 5.96
C GLU A 112 -16.27 -4.85 5.07
N LEU A 113 -15.58 -3.72 5.15
CA LEU A 113 -15.89 -2.53 4.36
C LEU A 113 -15.63 -2.75 2.87
N THR A 114 -14.57 -3.46 2.51
CA THR A 114 -14.26 -3.82 1.11
C THR A 114 -15.38 -4.66 0.51
N LYS A 115 -15.81 -5.69 1.23
CA LYS A 115 -16.92 -6.54 0.81
C LYS A 115 -18.21 -5.73 0.66
N TYR A 116 -18.50 -4.87 1.62
CA TYR A 116 -19.66 -3.98 1.58
C TYR A 116 -19.64 -3.06 0.35
N LEU A 117 -18.52 -2.42 0.04
CA LEU A 117 -18.36 -1.60 -1.17
C LEU A 117 -18.63 -2.40 -2.44
N ILE A 118 -18.02 -3.59 -2.56
CA ILE A 118 -18.19 -4.45 -3.72
C ILE A 118 -19.67 -4.85 -3.90
N GLU A 119 -20.33 -5.26 -2.83
CA GLU A 119 -21.76 -5.61 -2.85
C GLU A 119 -22.65 -4.44 -3.30
N ARG A 120 -22.38 -3.24 -2.80
CA ARG A 120 -23.14 -2.03 -3.14
C ARG A 120 -22.98 -1.63 -4.61
N LEU A 121 -21.80 -1.78 -5.19
CA LEU A 121 -21.54 -1.42 -6.58
C LEU A 121 -21.83 -2.54 -7.59
N SER A 122 -22.02 -3.78 -7.15
CA SER A 122 -22.13 -4.96 -8.02
C SER A 122 -23.25 -4.90 -9.05
N ASN A 123 -24.33 -4.20 -8.77
CA ASN A 123 -25.49 -4.07 -9.65
C ASN A 123 -25.41 -2.85 -10.58
N ASN A 124 -24.44 -1.98 -10.43
CA ASN A 124 -24.26 -0.81 -11.29
C ASN A 124 -23.57 -1.19 -12.59
N LYS A 125 -24.34 -1.28 -13.68
CA LYS A 125 -23.82 -1.71 -15.00
C LYS A 125 -22.84 -0.73 -15.64
N LYS A 126 -22.76 0.50 -15.14
CA LYS A 126 -21.85 1.54 -15.62
C LYS A 126 -20.51 1.50 -14.90
N VAL A 127 -20.40 0.72 -13.82
CA VAL A 127 -19.18 0.56 -13.02
C VAL A 127 -18.57 -0.81 -13.29
N LYS A 128 -17.33 -0.83 -13.73
CA LYS A 128 -16.55 -2.06 -13.86
C LYS A 128 -15.50 -2.10 -12.75
N MET A 129 -15.62 -3.04 -11.84
CA MET A 129 -14.62 -3.31 -10.80
C MET A 129 -13.61 -4.35 -11.27
N TYR A 130 -12.33 -4.14 -10.93
CA TYR A 130 -11.23 -5.07 -11.18
C TYR A 130 -10.96 -5.88 -9.91
N LEU A 131 -11.56 -7.04 -9.83
CA LEU A 131 -11.54 -7.88 -8.64
C LEU A 131 -10.82 -9.20 -8.92
N PRO A 132 -10.14 -9.81 -7.93
CA PRO A 132 -9.62 -11.16 -8.04
C PRO A 132 -10.77 -12.18 -8.08
N ASN A 133 -10.48 -13.39 -8.56
CA ASN A 133 -11.47 -14.48 -8.58
C ASN A 133 -11.88 -14.93 -7.18
N ASP A 134 -10.97 -14.81 -6.20
CA ASP A 134 -11.19 -15.12 -4.80
C ASP A 134 -11.20 -13.84 -3.99
N LEU A 135 -12.37 -13.48 -3.46
CA LEU A 135 -12.58 -12.30 -2.62
C LEU A 135 -12.28 -12.56 -1.14
N GLU A 136 -12.04 -13.81 -0.74
CA GLU A 136 -11.85 -14.16 0.67
C GLU A 136 -10.62 -13.43 1.27
N ASN A 137 -9.58 -13.24 0.46
CA ASN A 137 -8.35 -12.58 0.84
C ASN A 137 -8.17 -11.19 0.21
N HIS A 138 -9.24 -10.60 -0.32
CA HIS A 138 -9.20 -9.27 -0.94
C HIS A 138 -9.65 -8.21 0.06
N ILE A 139 -8.78 -7.25 0.33
CA ILE A 139 -8.99 -6.23 1.37
C ILE A 139 -8.41 -4.87 0.97
N GLY A 140 -9.04 -3.83 1.48
CA GLY A 140 -8.51 -2.47 1.55
C GLY A 140 -8.45 -1.70 0.22
N ILE A 141 -8.43 -2.37 -0.93
CA ILE A 141 -8.25 -1.69 -2.23
C ILE A 141 -9.26 -2.21 -3.25
N VAL A 142 -10.05 -1.31 -3.82
CA VAL A 142 -10.93 -1.61 -4.96
C VAL A 142 -10.62 -0.64 -6.10
N SER A 143 -10.21 -1.19 -7.25
CA SER A 143 -10.01 -0.41 -8.48
C SER A 143 -11.21 -0.57 -9.39
N LEU A 144 -11.67 0.53 -9.97
CA LEU A 144 -12.84 0.54 -10.85
C LEU A 144 -12.68 1.54 -12.00
N THR A 145 -13.50 1.37 -13.03
CA THR A 145 -13.74 2.37 -14.08
C THR A 145 -15.23 2.65 -14.17
N VAL A 146 -15.56 3.87 -14.61
CA VAL A 146 -16.93 4.32 -14.85
C VAL A 146 -17.11 4.54 -16.34
N ASP A 147 -18.16 3.96 -16.93
CA ASP A 147 -18.42 4.04 -18.34
C ASP A 147 -18.74 5.49 -18.76
N GLY A 148 -18.03 5.96 -19.80
CA GLY A 148 -18.17 7.33 -20.31
C GLY A 148 -17.24 8.36 -19.67
N PHE A 149 -16.49 8.02 -18.63
CA PHE A 149 -15.60 8.94 -17.93
C PHE A 149 -14.15 8.46 -17.93
N SER A 150 -13.20 9.40 -17.93
CA SER A 150 -11.81 9.07 -17.56
C SER A 150 -11.70 8.89 -16.04
N SER A 151 -10.64 8.20 -15.59
CA SER A 151 -10.40 8.06 -14.14
C SER A 151 -10.12 9.39 -13.45
N GLU A 152 -9.51 10.32 -14.18
CA GLU A 152 -9.20 11.67 -13.70
C GLU A 152 -10.46 12.52 -13.52
N ASP A 153 -11.38 12.51 -14.51
CA ASP A 153 -12.67 13.21 -14.41
C ASP A 153 -13.46 12.75 -13.17
N ILE A 154 -13.56 11.44 -12.97
CA ILE A 154 -14.22 10.89 -11.76
C ILE A 154 -13.52 11.36 -10.48
N GLY A 155 -12.19 11.39 -10.46
CA GLY A 155 -11.46 11.87 -9.29
C GLY A 155 -11.71 13.33 -8.98
N ILE A 156 -11.75 14.18 -10.00
CA ILE A 156 -12.04 15.62 -9.86
C ILE A 156 -13.46 15.83 -9.34
N ILE A 157 -14.46 15.19 -9.95
CA ILE A 157 -15.87 15.32 -9.53
C ILE A 157 -16.06 14.85 -8.08
N LEU A 158 -15.45 13.70 -7.72
CA LEU A 158 -15.54 13.17 -6.36
C LEU A 158 -14.93 14.13 -5.32
N ASP A 159 -13.81 14.77 -5.66
CA ASP A 159 -13.12 15.72 -4.77
C ASP A 159 -13.89 17.05 -4.66
N GLU A 160 -14.25 17.65 -5.81
CA GLU A 160 -14.84 19.00 -5.85
C GLU A 160 -16.32 19.05 -5.41
N ASP A 161 -17.12 18.03 -5.80
CA ASP A 161 -18.56 18.06 -5.58
C ASP A 161 -19.02 17.23 -4.37
N PHE A 162 -18.21 16.24 -3.95
CA PHE A 162 -18.58 15.29 -2.89
C PHE A 162 -17.60 15.24 -1.70
N ASP A 163 -16.50 16.00 -1.70
CA ASP A 163 -15.43 15.94 -0.68
C ASP A 163 -14.87 14.52 -0.48
N ILE A 164 -14.77 13.73 -1.56
CA ILE A 164 -14.30 12.34 -1.52
C ILE A 164 -12.96 12.22 -2.25
N ALA A 165 -11.88 12.00 -1.49
CA ALA A 165 -10.56 11.80 -2.04
C ALA A 165 -10.34 10.33 -2.47
N VAL A 166 -9.99 10.13 -3.74
CA VAL A 166 -9.59 8.83 -4.31
C VAL A 166 -8.26 8.97 -5.03
N ARG A 167 -7.65 7.87 -5.41
CA ARG A 167 -6.50 7.91 -6.29
C ARG A 167 -6.90 7.50 -7.72
N THR A 168 -6.44 8.27 -8.71
CA THR A 168 -6.73 8.04 -10.13
C THR A 168 -5.48 7.71 -10.94
N GLY A 169 -5.64 7.18 -12.15
CA GLY A 169 -4.57 6.91 -13.10
C GLY A 169 -3.95 5.52 -12.98
N TYR A 170 -2.64 5.43 -13.17
CA TYR A 170 -1.92 4.17 -13.37
C TYR A 170 -1.31 3.55 -12.10
N HIS A 171 -1.47 4.17 -10.94
CA HIS A 171 -1.13 3.63 -9.60
C HIS A 171 0.29 3.06 -9.44
N CYS A 172 1.29 3.66 -10.12
CA CYS A 172 2.68 3.17 -10.17
C CYS A 172 2.85 1.81 -10.86
N ALA A 173 1.87 1.37 -11.65
CA ALA A 173 1.85 0.08 -12.35
C ALA A 173 1.39 0.21 -13.82
N PRO A 174 2.04 1.05 -14.66
CA PRO A 174 1.50 1.41 -15.99
C PRO A 174 1.33 0.22 -16.93
N TYR A 175 2.13 -0.82 -16.77
CA TYR A 175 2.08 -1.98 -17.69
C TYR A 175 0.85 -2.87 -17.50
N ILE A 176 0.24 -2.93 -16.30
CA ILE A 176 -0.94 -3.76 -16.06
C ILE A 176 -2.16 -3.25 -16.84
N HIS A 177 -2.24 -1.94 -17.06
CA HIS A 177 -3.37 -1.29 -17.72
C HIS A 177 -3.55 -1.74 -19.18
N LYS A 178 -2.47 -2.16 -19.85
CA LYS A 178 -2.54 -2.81 -21.17
C LYS A 178 -3.30 -4.15 -21.14
N TYR A 179 -3.21 -4.89 -20.03
CA TYR A 179 -3.95 -6.14 -19.85
C TYR A 179 -5.38 -5.90 -19.38
N LEU A 180 -5.62 -4.85 -18.60
CA LEU A 180 -6.94 -4.47 -18.10
C LEU A 180 -7.82 -3.87 -19.19
N LYS A 181 -7.21 -3.36 -20.29
CA LYS A 181 -7.87 -2.67 -21.42
C LYS A 181 -8.70 -1.46 -20.95
N ASP A 182 -8.10 -0.67 -20.07
CA ASP A 182 -8.68 0.55 -19.50
C ASP A 182 -7.98 1.83 -20.00
N GLU A 183 -7.32 1.74 -21.14
CA GLU A 183 -6.58 2.85 -21.76
C GLU A 183 -7.51 4.02 -22.11
N THR A 184 -8.75 3.76 -22.48
CA THR A 184 -9.74 4.80 -22.78
C THR A 184 -10.19 5.56 -21.54
N GLN A 185 -10.11 4.95 -20.36
CA GLN A 185 -10.40 5.58 -19.08
C GLN A 185 -9.15 6.19 -18.43
N LEU A 186 -8.00 6.15 -19.10
CA LEU A 186 -6.72 6.65 -18.59
C LEU A 186 -6.32 6.03 -17.23
N GLY A 187 -6.50 4.72 -17.11
CA GLY A 187 -6.27 3.97 -15.87
C GLY A 187 -7.55 3.74 -15.06
N THR A 188 -7.44 3.65 -13.75
CA THR A 188 -8.57 3.35 -12.87
C THR A 188 -8.74 4.39 -11.76
N VAL A 189 -9.95 4.48 -11.22
CA VAL A 189 -10.22 5.05 -9.91
C VAL A 189 -9.94 3.99 -8.87
N ARG A 190 -9.12 4.30 -7.87
CA ARG A 190 -8.77 3.39 -6.79
C ARG A 190 -9.30 3.90 -5.46
N VAL A 191 -10.24 3.16 -4.90
CA VAL A 191 -10.73 3.35 -3.55
C VAL A 191 -9.78 2.64 -2.60
N GLY A 192 -9.23 3.38 -1.63
CA GLY A 192 -8.41 2.83 -0.54
C GLY A 192 -9.21 2.89 0.75
N ILE A 193 -9.44 1.74 1.35
CA ILE A 193 -10.17 1.61 2.61
C ILE A 193 -9.16 1.29 3.70
N GLY A 194 -9.19 2.02 4.81
CA GLY A 194 -8.32 1.84 5.95
C GLY A 194 -9.08 1.75 7.28
N GLN A 195 -8.35 1.59 8.38
CA GLN A 195 -8.92 1.37 9.71
C GLN A 195 -9.83 2.48 10.23
N PHE A 196 -9.75 3.69 9.64
CA PHE A 196 -10.55 4.83 10.08
C PHE A 196 -11.81 5.05 9.26
N ASN A 197 -11.96 4.36 8.12
CA ASN A 197 -13.15 4.49 7.30
C ASN A 197 -14.37 3.83 7.93
N THR A 198 -15.55 4.28 7.50
CA THR A 198 -16.85 3.85 8.02
C THR A 198 -17.78 3.39 6.90
N LYS A 199 -18.80 2.60 7.23
CA LYS A 199 -19.87 2.25 6.27
C LYS A 199 -20.56 3.49 5.70
N LYS A 200 -20.70 4.56 6.49
CA LYS A 200 -21.32 5.80 6.04
C LYS A 200 -20.51 6.45 4.91
N GLU A 201 -19.17 6.44 4.98
CA GLU A 201 -18.33 6.97 3.91
C GLU A 201 -18.40 6.11 2.65
N ILE A 202 -18.52 4.78 2.80
CA ILE A 202 -18.79 3.89 1.67
C ILE A 202 -20.14 4.21 1.03
N ASP A 203 -21.19 4.44 1.82
CA ASP A 203 -22.51 4.83 1.30
C ASP A 203 -22.48 6.16 0.56
N LEU A 204 -21.73 7.15 1.08
CA LEU A 204 -21.53 8.45 0.40
C LEU A 204 -20.80 8.27 -0.93
N PHE A 205 -19.74 7.47 -0.96
CA PHE A 205 -19.03 7.17 -2.21
C PHE A 205 -19.93 6.49 -3.24
N VAL A 206 -20.69 5.47 -2.83
CA VAL A 206 -21.62 4.77 -3.73
C VAL A 206 -22.66 5.73 -4.29
N LYS A 207 -23.24 6.59 -3.43
CA LYS A 207 -24.22 7.59 -3.84
C LYS A 207 -23.63 8.57 -4.84
N ALA A 208 -22.41 9.08 -4.60
CA ALA A 208 -21.71 9.97 -5.51
C ALA A 208 -21.51 9.31 -6.89
N ILE A 209 -21.03 8.06 -6.93
CA ILE A 209 -20.89 7.31 -8.18
C ILE A 209 -22.24 7.14 -8.89
N GLU A 210 -23.33 6.87 -8.16
CA GLU A 210 -24.68 6.75 -8.75
C GLU A 210 -25.14 8.09 -9.34
N GLU A 211 -24.92 9.21 -8.67
CA GLU A 211 -25.26 10.54 -9.18
C GLU A 211 -24.47 10.86 -10.46
N ILE A 212 -23.15 10.67 -10.45
CA ILE A 212 -22.29 10.90 -11.64
C ILE A 212 -22.73 10.08 -12.85
N VAL A 213 -23.19 8.87 -12.63
CA VAL A 213 -23.55 7.93 -13.73
C VAL A 213 -24.91 8.23 -14.35
N TYR A 214 -25.83 8.85 -13.62
CA TYR A 214 -27.22 9.08 -14.05
C TYR A 214 -27.53 10.56 -14.38
N GLU A 215 -26.58 11.47 -14.20
CA GLU A 215 -26.62 12.79 -14.79
C GLU A 215 -26.13 12.78 -16.26
#